data_26442249ac55aa136cfe379705839d7a
#
_entry.id   26442249ac55aa136cfe379705839d7a
#
_cell.length_a   1.000
_cell.length_b   1.000
_cell.length_c   1.000
_cell.angle_alpha   90.00
_cell.angle_beta   90.00
_cell.angle_gamma   90.00
#
_symmetry.space_group_name_H-M   'P 1'
#
loop_
_entity.id
_entity.type
_entity.pdbx_description
1 polymer ?
#
loop_
_entity_poly.entity_id
_entity_poly.type
_entity_poly.pdbx_seq_one_letter_code
_entity_poly.pdbx_strand_id
1 'polypeptide(L)'
;QRRHNGPMGDVSQALAALRFGPDGLLPAIAQQWDTGEVLMLAWMDEEAVRRTLTSGRGTYWSRSRQAYWTKGETSGNTQQVRELRIDCDGDAILLLVDQQGPACHTGLRSCFETETVELA
;
A
#
# COMPACT_ATOMS: atom_id res chain seq x y z
N GLN A 1 -16.03 -8.62 -11.84
CA GLN A 1 -16.15 -8.58 -11.39
C GLN A 1 -16.39 -8.15 -10.59
N ARG A 2 -16.69 -7.95 -10.16
CA ARG A 2 -16.86 -7.71 -9.33
C ARG A 2 -17.42 -7.21 -8.51
N ARG A 3 -17.67 -6.98 -7.96
CA ARG A 3 -18.13 -6.72 -7.15
C ARG A 3 -18.60 -6.06 -6.32
N HIS A 4 -19.17 -5.53 -6.06
CA HIS A 4 -19.44 -4.87 -5.30
C HIS A 4 -20.08 -4.70 -4.14
N ASN A 5 -20.46 -4.85 -3.61
CA ASN A 5 -20.67 -4.99 -2.17
C ASN A 5 -20.55 -3.67 -1.46
N GLY A 6 -21.14 -3.53 -0.29
CA GLY A 6 -20.97 -2.33 0.50
C GLY A 6 -19.59 -2.25 1.13
N PRO A 7 -19.17 -1.03 1.56
CA PRO A 7 -17.85 -0.86 2.14
C PRO A 7 -17.58 -1.73 3.37
N MET A 8 -18.58 -1.94 4.22
CA MET A 8 -18.40 -2.75 5.41
C MET A 8 -18.08 -4.20 5.07
N GLY A 9 -18.79 -4.76 4.09
CA GLY A 9 -18.52 -6.10 3.62
C GLY A 9 -17.14 -6.21 3.04
N ASP A 10 -16.73 -5.21 2.27
CA ASP A 10 -15.44 -5.21 1.61
C ASP A 10 -14.30 -5.21 2.61
N VAL A 11 -14.38 -4.41 3.67
CA VAL A 11 -13.35 -4.36 4.69
C VAL A 11 -13.25 -5.70 5.41
N SER A 12 -14.37 -6.24 5.86
CA SER A 12 -14.39 -7.53 6.56
C SER A 12 -13.88 -8.66 5.68
N GLN A 13 -14.30 -8.67 4.42
CA GLN A 13 -13.88 -9.70 3.48
C GLN A 13 -12.39 -9.63 3.20
N ALA A 14 -11.87 -8.41 3.04
CA ALA A 14 -10.45 -8.22 2.79
C ALA A 14 -9.63 -8.71 3.98
N LEU A 15 -10.02 -8.34 5.19
CA LEU A 15 -9.29 -8.76 6.39
C LEU A 15 -9.34 -10.26 6.58
N ALA A 16 -10.47 -10.89 6.27
CA ALA A 16 -10.61 -12.34 6.39
C ALA A 16 -9.73 -13.09 5.39
N ALA A 17 -9.43 -12.47 4.25
CA ALA A 17 -8.64 -13.10 3.21
C ALA A 17 -7.13 -12.94 3.43
N LEU A 18 -6.73 -12.11 4.39
CA LEU A 18 -5.32 -11.80 4.59
C LEU A 18 -4.69 -12.68 5.65
N ARG A 19 -3.43 -13.02 5.41
CA ARG A 19 -2.61 -13.81 6.33
C ARG A 19 -1.39 -13.01 6.71
N PHE A 20 -1.47 -12.40 7.89
CA PHE A 20 -0.36 -11.60 8.41
C PHE A 20 0.75 -12.52 8.91
N GLY A 21 1.99 -12.04 8.83
CA GLY A 21 3.12 -12.80 9.30
C GLY A 21 3.16 -12.93 10.82
N PRO A 22 4.21 -13.58 11.34
CA PRO A 22 4.32 -13.78 12.81
C PRO A 22 4.38 -12.48 13.59
N ASP A 23 4.86 -11.41 12.96
CA ASP A 23 4.94 -10.08 13.57
C ASP A 23 3.66 -9.27 13.37
N GLY A 24 2.64 -9.86 12.76
CA GLY A 24 1.38 -9.18 12.48
C GLY A 24 1.40 -8.28 11.25
N LEU A 25 2.45 -8.39 10.44
CA LEU A 25 2.63 -7.52 9.28
C LEU A 25 2.61 -8.29 7.98
N LEU A 26 2.29 -7.58 6.89
CA LEU A 26 2.47 -8.09 5.54
C LEU A 26 2.97 -6.95 4.66
N PRO A 27 3.65 -7.28 3.55
CA PRO A 27 4.13 -6.24 2.65
C PRO A 27 3.02 -5.73 1.74
N ALA A 28 3.10 -4.44 1.44
CA ALA A 28 2.17 -3.77 0.53
C ALA A 28 2.97 -3.01 -0.51
N ILE A 29 2.71 -3.30 -1.77
CA ILE A 29 3.35 -2.63 -2.89
C ILE A 29 2.38 -1.56 -3.39
N ALA A 30 2.88 -0.33 -3.58
CA ALA A 30 2.10 0.73 -4.20
C ALA A 30 2.55 0.89 -5.64
N GLN A 31 1.59 0.84 -6.56
CA GLN A 31 1.82 0.91 -7.99
C GLN A 31 0.91 1.98 -8.57
N GLN A 32 1.45 2.83 -9.45
CA GLN A 32 0.64 3.86 -10.09
C GLN A 32 -0.40 3.19 -10.99
N TRP A 33 -1.66 3.57 -10.82
CA TRP A 33 -2.79 2.86 -11.43
C TRP A 33 -2.81 2.95 -12.95
N ASP A 34 -2.37 4.08 -13.53
CA ASP A 34 -2.50 4.33 -14.96
C ASP A 34 -1.22 4.05 -15.77
N THR A 35 -0.09 3.92 -15.11
CA THR A 35 1.19 3.67 -15.79
C THR A 35 1.78 2.31 -15.49
N GLY A 36 1.40 1.70 -14.37
CA GLY A 36 2.01 0.48 -13.91
C GLY A 36 3.32 0.67 -13.18
N GLU A 37 3.75 1.91 -12.98
CA GLU A 37 4.99 2.21 -12.30
C GLU A 37 4.95 1.74 -10.85
N VAL A 38 5.94 0.95 -10.44
CA VAL A 38 6.05 0.51 -9.05
C VAL A 38 6.68 1.65 -8.25
N LEU A 39 5.98 2.11 -7.22
CA LEU A 39 6.37 3.31 -6.49
C LEU A 39 7.13 3.02 -5.22
N MET A 40 6.64 2.07 -4.41
CA MET A 40 7.26 1.78 -3.13
C MET A 40 6.75 0.46 -2.58
N LEU A 41 7.43 -0.03 -1.56
CA LEU A 41 6.96 -1.14 -0.73
C LEU A 41 7.00 -0.69 0.72
N ALA A 42 5.94 -0.97 1.46
CA ALA A 42 5.88 -0.67 2.89
C ALA A 42 5.13 -1.79 3.60
N TRP A 43 4.90 -1.65 4.89
CA TRP A 43 4.31 -2.70 5.70
C TRP A 43 2.97 -2.26 6.25
N MET A 44 2.06 -3.23 6.40
CA MET A 44 0.74 -2.99 6.96
C MET A 44 0.45 -4.06 7.99
N ASP A 45 -0.11 -3.65 9.14
CA ASP A 45 -0.79 -4.56 10.02
C ASP A 45 -2.29 -4.49 9.70
N GLU A 46 -3.10 -5.19 10.48
CA GLU A 46 -4.54 -5.24 10.25
C GLU A 46 -5.16 -3.83 10.29
N GLU A 47 -4.75 -3.02 11.26
CA GLU A 47 -5.31 -1.67 11.40
C GLU A 47 -4.92 -0.76 10.24
N ALA A 48 -3.69 -0.91 9.72
CA ALA A 48 -3.26 -0.14 8.55
C ALA A 48 -4.13 -0.47 7.33
N VAL A 49 -4.44 -1.75 7.14
CA VAL A 49 -5.33 -2.18 6.06
C VAL A 49 -6.71 -1.55 6.24
N ARG A 50 -7.24 -1.61 7.47
CA ARG A 50 -8.56 -1.05 7.76
C ARG A 50 -8.60 0.45 7.47
N ARG A 51 -7.58 1.19 7.90
CA ARG A 51 -7.51 2.64 7.67
C ARG A 51 -7.38 2.96 6.18
N THR A 52 -6.59 2.19 5.45
CA THR A 52 -6.44 2.38 4.01
C THR A 52 -7.79 2.21 3.30
N LEU A 53 -8.52 1.15 3.64
CA LEU A 53 -9.80 0.88 3.00
C LEU A 53 -10.88 1.89 3.37
N THR A 54 -10.89 2.37 4.60
CA THR A 54 -11.92 3.31 5.04
C THR A 54 -11.63 4.75 4.63
N SER A 55 -10.36 5.14 4.57
CA SER A 55 -9.98 6.51 4.22
C SER A 55 -9.74 6.71 2.73
N GLY A 56 -9.40 5.64 2.01
CA GLY A 56 -8.98 5.75 0.62
C GLY A 56 -7.56 6.25 0.47
N ARG A 57 -6.81 6.38 1.56
CA ARG A 57 -5.43 6.87 1.56
C ARG A 57 -4.49 5.78 1.99
N GLY A 58 -3.36 5.62 1.31
CA GLY A 58 -2.36 4.63 1.67
C GLY A 58 -1.83 4.87 3.08
N THR A 59 -2.11 3.96 3.98
CA THR A 59 -1.72 4.03 5.39
C THR A 59 -0.93 2.78 5.74
N TYR A 60 0.19 2.97 6.42
CA TYR A 60 1.18 1.92 6.64
C TYR A 60 1.65 1.90 8.07
N TRP A 61 2.37 0.83 8.41
CA TRP A 61 3.00 0.69 9.72
C TRP A 61 4.52 0.84 9.56
N SER A 62 5.10 1.76 10.31
CA SER A 62 6.54 1.93 10.33
C SER A 62 7.16 1.02 11.39
N ARG A 63 7.98 0.05 10.95
CA ARG A 63 8.61 -0.88 11.87
C ARG A 63 9.66 -0.19 12.74
N SER A 64 10.38 0.77 12.16
CA SER A 64 11.44 1.46 12.90
C SER A 64 10.88 2.44 13.93
N ARG A 65 9.77 3.14 13.59
CA ARG A 65 9.18 4.12 14.49
C ARG A 65 8.08 3.53 15.38
N GLN A 66 7.63 2.31 15.08
CA GLN A 66 6.52 1.67 15.79
C GLN A 66 5.28 2.58 15.79
N ALA A 67 4.92 3.08 14.62
CA ALA A 67 3.82 4.03 14.47
C ALA A 67 3.20 3.90 13.09
N TYR A 68 1.92 4.28 13.01
CA TYR A 68 1.23 4.39 11.71
C TYR A 68 1.64 5.67 11.01
N TRP A 69 1.60 5.63 9.69
CA TRP A 69 1.80 6.83 8.89
C TRP A 69 0.95 6.73 7.63
N THR A 70 0.34 7.85 7.27
CA THR A 70 -0.44 7.96 6.05
C THR A 70 0.40 8.70 5.03
N LYS A 71 0.55 8.08 3.86
CA LYS A 71 1.42 8.63 2.81
C LYS A 71 0.97 10.04 2.45
N GLY A 72 1.89 10.99 2.58
CA GLY A 72 1.64 12.37 2.18
C GLY A 72 0.96 13.24 3.21
N GLU A 73 0.68 12.74 4.43
CA GLU A 73 -0.02 13.55 5.42
C GLU A 73 0.80 14.77 5.86
N THR A 74 2.11 14.71 5.75
CA THR A 74 2.99 15.84 6.06
C THR A 74 3.49 16.53 4.79
N SER A 75 3.94 15.74 3.81
CA SER A 75 4.57 16.25 2.60
C SER A 75 3.58 16.73 1.54
N GLY A 76 2.33 16.27 1.60
CA GLY A 76 1.35 16.51 0.55
C GLY A 76 1.44 15.54 -0.62
N ASN A 77 2.41 14.64 -0.63
CA ASN A 77 2.59 13.65 -1.69
C ASN A 77 1.73 12.42 -1.40
N THR A 78 0.42 12.60 -1.50
CA THR A 78 -0.56 11.61 -1.07
C THR A 78 -0.71 10.46 -2.05
N GLN A 79 -1.26 9.36 -1.55
CA GLN A 79 -1.64 8.21 -2.36
C GLN A 79 -3.14 7.99 -2.21
N GLN A 80 -3.89 8.25 -3.26
CA GLN A 80 -5.29 7.92 -3.29
C GLN A 80 -5.42 6.50 -3.81
N VAL A 81 -5.99 5.61 -3.01
CA VAL A 81 -6.11 4.20 -3.35
C VAL A 81 -7.32 4.02 -4.26
N ARG A 82 -7.08 3.42 -5.41
CA ARG A 82 -8.14 3.11 -6.37
C ARG A 82 -8.57 1.66 -6.27
N GLU A 83 -7.63 0.78 -5.93
CA GLU A 83 -7.91 -0.65 -5.86
C GLU A 83 -6.92 -1.31 -4.90
N LEU A 84 -7.40 -2.29 -4.15
CA LEU A 84 -6.55 -3.12 -3.31
C LEU A 84 -6.69 -4.55 -3.78
N ARG A 85 -5.56 -5.17 -4.14
CA ARG A 85 -5.52 -6.55 -4.58
C ARG A 85 -4.73 -7.38 -3.60
N ILE A 86 -5.21 -8.60 -3.38
CA ILE A 86 -4.58 -9.55 -2.46
C ILE A 86 -3.95 -10.64 -3.30
N ASP A 87 -2.73 -11.03 -2.96
CA ASP A 87 -2.04 -12.05 -3.76
C ASP A 87 -2.64 -13.44 -3.51
N CYS A 88 -2.15 -14.42 -4.27
CA CYS A 88 -2.75 -15.77 -4.26
C CYS A 88 -2.68 -16.46 -2.92
N ASP A 89 -1.68 -16.14 -2.10
CA ASP A 89 -1.51 -16.73 -0.77
C ASP A 89 -2.12 -15.90 0.33
N GLY A 90 -2.55 -14.69 0.02
CA GLY A 90 -3.13 -13.79 1.02
C GLY A 90 -2.10 -13.10 1.91
N ASP A 91 -0.83 -13.15 1.57
CA ASP A 91 0.23 -12.63 2.44
C ASP A 91 0.90 -11.37 1.89
N ALA A 92 0.38 -10.79 0.83
CA ALA A 92 0.88 -9.54 0.27
C ALA A 92 -0.27 -8.77 -0.36
N ILE A 93 -0.12 -7.45 -0.38
CA ILE A 93 -1.13 -6.54 -0.94
C ILE A 93 -0.51 -5.73 -2.06
N LEU A 94 -1.27 -5.53 -3.13
CA LEU A 94 -0.95 -4.58 -4.18
C LEU A 94 -1.99 -3.47 -4.13
N LEU A 95 -1.52 -2.24 -3.91
CA LEU A 95 -2.37 -1.06 -3.96
C LEU A 95 -2.18 -0.38 -5.31
N LEU A 96 -3.25 -0.22 -6.06
CA LEU A 96 -3.24 0.63 -7.24
C LEU A 96 -3.65 2.01 -6.78
N VAL A 97 -2.74 2.96 -6.91
CA VAL A 97 -2.89 4.28 -6.32
C VAL A 97 -2.73 5.38 -7.36
N ASP A 98 -3.27 6.55 -7.03
CA ASP A 98 -2.96 7.77 -7.75
C ASP A 98 -2.02 8.56 -6.86
N GLN A 99 -0.72 8.49 -7.16
CA GLN A 99 0.32 9.13 -6.37
C GLN A 99 0.49 10.57 -6.81
N GLN A 100 0.35 11.49 -5.88
CA GLN A 100 0.59 12.90 -6.12
C GLN A 100 2.05 13.20 -5.75
N GLY A 101 2.84 13.60 -6.75
CA GLY A 101 4.24 13.91 -6.52
C GLY A 101 5.11 12.70 -6.28
N PRO A 102 6.32 12.91 -5.75
CA PRO A 102 7.26 11.81 -5.52
C PRO A 102 6.81 10.90 -4.38
N ALA A 103 7.00 9.59 -4.56
CA ALA A 103 6.69 8.62 -3.52
C ALA A 103 7.84 8.48 -2.53
N CYS A 104 9.07 8.70 -3.00
CA CYS A 104 10.25 8.51 -2.16
C CYS A 104 10.56 9.77 -1.37
N HIS A 105 10.99 9.61 -0.11
CA HIS A 105 11.36 10.75 0.74
C HIS A 105 12.56 11.51 0.20
N THR A 106 13.34 10.91 -0.72
CA THR A 106 14.46 11.56 -1.36
C THR A 106 14.05 12.51 -2.49
N GLY A 107 12.77 12.55 -2.83
CA GLY A 107 12.25 13.37 -3.92
C GLY A 107 12.11 12.66 -5.24
N LEU A 108 12.51 11.40 -5.32
CA LEU A 108 12.33 10.59 -6.53
C LEU A 108 10.90 10.11 -6.63
N ARG A 109 10.42 9.97 -7.86
CA ARG A 109 9.05 9.50 -8.09
C ARG A 109 8.82 8.14 -7.47
N SER A 110 9.78 7.22 -7.64
CA SER A 110 9.70 5.86 -7.13
C SER A 110 10.87 5.60 -6.18
N CYS A 111 10.62 4.83 -5.14
CA CYS A 111 11.69 4.39 -4.25
C CYS A 111 12.69 3.48 -4.96
N PHE A 112 12.31 2.93 -6.11
CA PHE A 112 13.12 1.99 -6.85
C PHE A 112 13.95 2.64 -7.94
N GLU A 113 14.11 3.96 -7.91
CA GLU A 113 14.90 4.70 -8.88
C GLU A 113 16.30 5.05 -8.40
N THR A 114 16.61 4.73 -7.14
CA THR A 114 17.88 5.14 -6.52
C THR A 114 19.08 4.45 -7.15
N GLU A 115 18.95 3.17 -7.44
CA GLU A 115 20.07 2.37 -7.92
C GLU A 115 19.59 1.25 -8.82
N THR A 116 20.30 1.03 -9.92
CA THR A 116 20.03 -0.08 -10.83
C THR A 116 21.28 -0.93 -10.94
N VAL A 117 21.10 -2.24 -10.79
CA VAL A 117 22.21 -3.19 -10.93
C VAL A 117 22.14 -3.82 -12.31
N GLU A 118 23.20 -3.66 -13.10
CA GLU A 118 23.28 -4.25 -14.42
C GLU A 118 23.50 -5.76 -14.31
N LEU A 119 22.80 -6.50 -15.16
CA LEU A 119 22.97 -7.94 -15.22
C LEU A 119 23.90 -8.29 -16.38
N ALA A 120 24.83 -9.20 -16.11
CA ALA A 120 25.79 -9.63 -17.13
C ALA A 120 25.15 -10.51 -18.18
#